data_f073ac74263b8e96ba2de645494cb2a5
#
_entry.id   f073ac74263b8e96ba2de645494cb2a5
#
_cell.length_a   1.000
_cell.length_b   1.000
_cell.length_c   1.000
_cell.angle_alpha   90.00
_cell.angle_beta   90.00
_cell.angle_gamma   90.00
#
_symmetry.space_group_name_H-M   'P 1'
#
loop_
_entity.id
_entity.type
_entity.pdbx_description
1 polymer ?
#
loop_
_entity_poly.entity_id
_entity_poly.type
_entity_poly.pdbx_seq_one_letter_code
_entity_poly.pdbx_strand_id
1 'polypeptide(L)'
;MRVQTKITIAAAVFAAACTLAFGFTVLKYFSPNNDGTRDVLEFPFSASDDGRIVSWKMVIENSRGKVVRTIGNKSTLPSKITAGGVIKSLGRAKESVIIPKSVIWDGTMDDGTMAPDGEYFYYISVKDESDNESTTKKYNVFLDNTAPESSVTVPTGEDLVFGEGAKAVFQIKQTGSKEKKWTGKITDRDGKEVRTLNWDDNKPANFSWDGTDDTGMIVPDGVYNYVLIGEDRAGNVSEERGIKNIIFSAEKPATNISINGTKYFSVASKSEKTKIVFDVDIPQPKNANKLVDWSVVISQKDNAGNAKTIRTYNAKTTGKTVPPSVIEFDAKDDNGSLIAEGEYFA
;
A
#
# COMPACT_ATOMS: atom_id res chain seq x y z
N MET A 1 -30.47 26.25 -55.27
CA MET A 1 -29.10 25.90 -54.91
C MET A 1 -29.02 25.99 -53.37
N ARG A 2 -29.12 24.86 -52.64
CA ARG A 2 -29.05 24.84 -51.18
C ARG A 2 -27.57 25.02 -50.82
N VAL A 3 -27.21 26.14 -50.25
CA VAL A 3 -25.90 26.35 -49.61
C VAL A 3 -25.88 25.46 -48.38
N GLN A 4 -25.09 24.39 -48.39
CA GLN A 4 -24.85 23.59 -47.19
C GLN A 4 -23.86 24.39 -46.31
N THR A 5 -24.36 25.03 -45.26
CA THR A 5 -23.58 25.65 -44.24
C THR A 5 -22.88 24.52 -43.44
N LYS A 6 -21.55 24.54 -43.38
CA LYS A 6 -20.76 23.54 -42.66
C LYS A 6 -20.64 23.97 -41.20
N ILE A 7 -21.31 23.28 -40.28
CA ILE A 7 -21.08 23.42 -38.85
C ILE A 7 -19.79 22.68 -38.51
N THR A 8 -18.85 23.36 -37.91
CA THR A 8 -17.63 22.75 -37.40
C THR A 8 -17.71 22.59 -35.87
N ILE A 9 -17.61 21.36 -35.39
CA ILE A 9 -17.51 21.05 -33.98
C ILE A 9 -16.11 20.51 -33.74
N ALA A 10 -15.35 21.18 -32.88
CA ALA A 10 -14.10 20.67 -32.37
C ALA A 10 -14.30 20.20 -30.93
N ALA A 11 -14.32 18.91 -30.72
CA ALA A 11 -14.17 18.31 -29.40
C ALA A 11 -12.73 17.85 -29.27
N ALA A 12 -11.97 18.47 -28.39
CA ALA A 12 -10.59 18.08 -28.12
C ALA A 12 -10.61 16.86 -27.23
N VAL A 13 -10.40 15.66 -27.80
CA VAL A 13 -10.12 14.44 -27.04
C VAL A 13 -8.68 14.08 -27.30
N PHE A 14 -7.83 14.18 -26.27
CA PHE A 14 -6.49 13.63 -26.29
C PHE A 14 -6.47 12.28 -25.60
N ALA A 15 -6.25 11.21 -26.37
CA ALA A 15 -5.66 9.99 -25.85
C ALA A 15 -4.22 10.28 -25.42
N ALA A 16 -3.76 9.65 -24.36
CA ALA A 16 -2.42 9.80 -23.80
C ALA A 16 -1.33 9.92 -24.87
N ALA A 17 -0.51 10.99 -24.77
CA ALA A 17 0.65 11.32 -25.60
C ALA A 17 0.35 12.09 -26.90
N CYS A 18 -0.09 13.35 -26.78
CA CYS A 18 0.40 14.44 -27.66
C CYS A 18 0.09 15.78 -27.01
N THR A 19 1.06 16.38 -26.37
CA THR A 19 1.08 17.77 -25.97
C THR A 19 1.26 18.62 -27.22
N LEU A 20 0.27 19.42 -27.58
CA LEU A 20 0.42 20.75 -28.17
C LEU A 20 -0.96 21.34 -28.49
N ALA A 21 -1.22 22.45 -27.89
CA ALA A 21 -2.00 23.60 -28.31
C ALA A 21 -3.26 24.02 -27.53
N PHE A 22 -3.88 23.23 -26.62
CA PHE A 22 -4.82 23.78 -25.63
C PHE A 22 -4.80 22.87 -24.39
N GLY A 23 -4.32 23.37 -23.27
CA GLY A 23 -3.95 22.65 -22.07
C GLY A 23 -5.10 21.98 -21.28
N PHE A 24 -5.99 21.25 -21.95
CA PHE A 24 -7.06 20.50 -21.31
C PHE A 24 -6.97 19.04 -21.72
N THR A 25 -6.69 18.18 -20.74
CA THR A 25 -6.81 16.72 -20.90
C THR A 25 -8.14 16.29 -20.29
N VAL A 26 -9.04 15.73 -21.09
CA VAL A 26 -10.24 15.09 -20.56
C VAL A 26 -9.80 13.83 -19.81
N LEU A 27 -10.11 13.75 -18.53
CA LEU A 27 -9.88 12.54 -17.73
C LEU A 27 -10.71 11.41 -18.33
N LYS A 28 -10.09 10.25 -18.52
CA LYS A 28 -10.80 9.05 -19.00
C LYS A 28 -11.54 8.35 -17.86
N TYR A 29 -11.10 8.53 -16.63
CA TYR A 29 -11.62 7.94 -15.41
C TYR A 29 -11.88 9.04 -14.38
N PHE A 30 -13.01 8.97 -13.70
CA PHE A 30 -13.33 9.91 -12.63
C PHE A 30 -14.17 9.22 -11.55
N SER A 31 -14.14 9.80 -10.35
CA SER A 31 -14.84 9.31 -9.17
C SER A 31 -15.56 10.47 -8.49
N PRO A 32 -16.87 10.67 -8.73
CA PRO A 32 -17.64 11.74 -8.09
C PRO A 32 -18.03 11.38 -6.64
N ASN A 33 -17.02 11.10 -5.80
CA ASN A 33 -17.17 10.71 -4.39
C ASN A 33 -17.02 11.89 -3.41
N ASN A 34 -16.74 13.10 -3.91
CA ASN A 34 -16.52 14.35 -3.15
C ASN A 34 -15.30 14.32 -2.23
N ASP A 35 -14.25 13.61 -2.60
CA ASP A 35 -12.96 13.60 -1.86
C ASP A 35 -11.98 14.69 -2.34
N GLY A 36 -12.35 15.44 -3.37
CA GLY A 36 -11.53 16.48 -4.00
C GLY A 36 -10.64 15.97 -5.12
N THR A 37 -10.69 14.67 -5.43
CA THR A 37 -9.85 14.03 -6.46
C THR A 37 -10.70 13.50 -7.60
N ARG A 38 -10.66 14.17 -8.79
CA ARG A 38 -11.40 13.73 -9.99
C ARG A 38 -12.91 13.59 -9.80
N ASP A 39 -13.49 14.41 -8.96
CA ASP A 39 -14.94 14.41 -8.69
C ASP A 39 -15.79 14.78 -9.90
N VAL A 40 -15.22 15.44 -10.88
CA VAL A 40 -15.94 15.89 -12.06
C VAL A 40 -15.15 15.64 -13.34
N LEU A 41 -15.88 15.45 -14.43
CA LEU A 41 -15.33 15.50 -15.78
C LEU A 41 -15.59 16.87 -16.40
N GLU A 42 -14.53 17.52 -16.87
CA GLU A 42 -14.62 18.73 -17.64
C GLU A 42 -14.32 18.43 -19.12
N PHE A 43 -15.28 18.77 -19.98
CA PHE A 43 -15.18 18.55 -21.41
C PHE A 43 -14.97 19.89 -22.11
N PRO A 44 -13.80 20.17 -22.66
CA PRO A 44 -13.58 21.34 -23.49
C PRO A 44 -14.53 21.34 -24.69
N PHE A 45 -15.18 22.45 -24.93
CA PHE A 45 -16.18 22.58 -25.97
C PHE A 45 -15.98 23.86 -26.76
N SER A 46 -15.98 23.73 -28.09
CA SER A 46 -16.08 24.85 -29.01
C SER A 46 -16.94 24.49 -30.19
N ALA A 47 -17.72 25.42 -30.68
CA ALA A 47 -18.49 25.28 -31.90
C ALA A 47 -18.50 26.62 -32.63
N SER A 48 -18.41 26.58 -33.93
CA SER A 48 -18.51 27.75 -34.81
C SER A 48 -19.31 27.40 -36.06
N ASP A 49 -19.99 28.38 -36.59
CA ASP A 49 -20.77 28.29 -37.81
C ASP A 49 -20.73 29.66 -38.53
N ASP A 50 -20.93 29.69 -39.84
CA ASP A 50 -21.07 30.92 -40.62
C ASP A 50 -22.40 31.65 -40.31
N GLY A 51 -23.43 30.92 -39.86
CA GLY A 51 -24.67 31.41 -39.31
C GLY A 51 -24.67 31.47 -37.77
N ARG A 52 -25.85 31.59 -37.19
CA ARG A 52 -26.01 31.59 -35.72
C ARG A 52 -26.30 30.20 -35.19
N ILE A 53 -25.54 29.79 -34.19
CA ILE A 53 -25.87 28.58 -33.40
C ILE A 53 -27.02 28.92 -32.45
N VAL A 54 -28.11 28.15 -32.51
CA VAL A 54 -29.35 28.37 -31.74
C VAL A 54 -29.57 27.31 -30.68
N SER A 55 -28.88 26.18 -30.74
CA SER A 55 -28.86 25.19 -29.66
C SER A 55 -27.63 24.33 -29.66
N TRP A 56 -27.27 23.87 -28.48
CA TRP A 56 -26.26 22.83 -28.26
C TRP A 56 -26.72 21.91 -27.14
N LYS A 57 -26.30 20.66 -27.19
CA LYS A 57 -26.48 19.66 -26.15
C LYS A 57 -25.32 18.71 -26.12
N MET A 58 -24.92 18.34 -24.93
CA MET A 58 -24.09 17.18 -24.66
C MET A 58 -24.96 16.07 -24.14
N VAL A 59 -24.89 14.89 -24.74
CA VAL A 59 -25.64 13.73 -24.37
C VAL A 59 -24.67 12.68 -23.82
N ILE A 60 -25.00 12.12 -22.66
CA ILE A 60 -24.25 11.06 -22.01
C ILE A 60 -25.11 9.81 -21.98
N GLU A 61 -24.58 8.71 -22.49
CA GLU A 61 -25.25 7.40 -22.58
C GLU A 61 -24.45 6.38 -21.78
N ASN A 62 -25.16 5.41 -21.19
CA ASN A 62 -24.49 4.24 -20.63
C ASN A 62 -24.04 3.25 -21.74
N SER A 63 -23.37 2.17 -21.35
CA SER A 63 -22.85 1.15 -22.27
C SER A 63 -23.94 0.44 -23.11
N ARG A 64 -25.22 0.57 -22.71
CA ARG A 64 -26.37 0.02 -23.44
C ARG A 64 -27.01 1.03 -24.40
N GLY A 65 -26.44 2.24 -24.54
CA GLY A 65 -26.96 3.32 -25.36
C GLY A 65 -28.17 4.06 -24.77
N LYS A 66 -28.52 3.81 -23.49
CA LYS A 66 -29.57 4.57 -22.82
C LYS A 66 -28.99 5.92 -22.39
N VAL A 67 -29.65 7.01 -22.77
CA VAL A 67 -29.32 8.36 -22.31
C VAL A 67 -29.52 8.44 -20.80
N VAL A 68 -28.52 8.89 -20.09
CA VAL A 68 -28.51 9.06 -18.63
C VAL A 68 -28.45 10.54 -18.24
N ARG A 69 -27.81 11.40 -19.05
CA ARG A 69 -27.70 12.83 -18.80
C ARG A 69 -27.72 13.62 -20.10
N THR A 70 -28.45 14.73 -20.10
CA THR A 70 -28.40 15.72 -21.17
C THR A 70 -28.09 17.10 -20.57
N ILE A 71 -26.99 17.70 -21.01
CA ILE A 71 -26.55 19.04 -20.59
C ILE A 71 -26.60 19.93 -21.83
N GLY A 72 -27.26 21.06 -21.75
CA GLY A 72 -27.35 21.95 -22.92
C GLY A 72 -28.08 23.24 -22.59
N ASN A 73 -28.24 24.10 -23.59
CA ASN A 73 -29.14 25.23 -23.45
C ASN A 73 -30.57 24.69 -23.40
N LYS A 74 -31.26 24.90 -22.26
CA LYS A 74 -32.68 24.57 -22.16
C LYS A 74 -33.45 25.37 -23.19
N SER A 75 -34.02 24.68 -24.18
CA SER A 75 -35.08 25.26 -25.03
C SER A 75 -36.25 25.60 -24.13
N THR A 76 -36.55 26.88 -23.95
CA THR A 76 -37.75 27.35 -23.28
C THR A 76 -38.96 27.27 -24.19
N LEU A 77 -39.16 26.14 -24.88
CA LEU A 77 -40.41 25.91 -25.57
C LEU A 77 -41.46 25.49 -24.51
N PRO A 78 -42.55 26.22 -24.34
CA PRO A 78 -43.60 25.84 -23.41
C PRO A 78 -44.21 24.52 -23.86
N SER A 79 -44.39 23.60 -22.90
CA SER A 79 -44.92 22.25 -23.11
C SER A 79 -46.41 22.19 -23.56
N LYS A 80 -47.06 23.33 -23.75
CA LYS A 80 -48.41 23.48 -24.33
C LYS A 80 -48.42 24.63 -25.33
N ILE A 81 -48.51 24.26 -26.62
CA ILE A 81 -48.77 25.20 -27.71
C ILE A 81 -50.26 25.52 -27.67
N THR A 82 -50.63 26.69 -27.16
CA THR A 82 -51.98 27.24 -27.35
C THR A 82 -52.05 27.99 -28.67
N ALA A 83 -53.20 27.99 -29.34
CA ALA A 83 -53.38 28.64 -30.66
C ALA A 83 -52.91 30.11 -30.69
N GLY A 84 -52.95 30.85 -29.56
CA GLY A 84 -52.36 32.18 -29.41
C GLY A 84 -50.86 32.27 -29.29
N GLY A 85 -50.18 31.14 -29.00
CA GLY A 85 -48.71 31.03 -28.87
C GLY A 85 -48.04 30.86 -30.24
N VAL A 86 -48.71 30.26 -31.21
CA VAL A 86 -48.21 30.04 -32.57
C VAL A 86 -47.98 31.37 -33.29
N ILE A 87 -48.89 32.34 -33.14
CA ILE A 87 -48.77 33.67 -33.79
C ILE A 87 -47.63 34.50 -33.21
N LYS A 88 -47.29 34.35 -31.92
CA LYS A 88 -46.17 35.02 -31.27
C LYS A 88 -44.81 34.36 -31.60
N SER A 89 -44.77 33.09 -32.01
CA SER A 89 -43.55 32.40 -32.36
C SER A 89 -43.09 32.65 -33.78
N LEU A 90 -44.01 33.05 -34.68
CA LEU A 90 -43.73 33.28 -36.11
C LEU A 90 -42.90 34.55 -36.38
N GLY A 91 -42.57 35.38 -35.39
CA GLY A 91 -41.79 36.61 -35.55
C GLY A 91 -40.57 36.77 -34.62
N ARG A 92 -40.27 35.78 -33.79
CA ARG A 92 -39.03 35.80 -32.96
C ARG A 92 -37.90 35.16 -33.71
N ALA A 93 -36.90 35.97 -34.12
CA ALA A 93 -35.61 35.47 -34.52
C ALA A 93 -35.08 34.58 -33.37
N LYS A 94 -34.68 33.33 -33.72
CA LYS A 94 -33.99 32.46 -32.76
C LYS A 94 -32.77 33.20 -32.22
N GLU A 95 -32.69 33.42 -30.90
CA GLU A 95 -31.58 34.10 -30.30
C GLU A 95 -30.33 33.21 -30.36
N SER A 96 -29.17 33.83 -30.62
CA SER A 96 -27.87 33.14 -30.58
C SER A 96 -27.59 32.65 -29.17
N VAL A 97 -27.13 31.42 -29.05
CA VAL A 97 -26.81 30.78 -27.77
C VAL A 97 -25.35 31.01 -27.44
N ILE A 98 -25.05 31.28 -26.19
CA ILE A 98 -23.65 31.33 -25.72
C ILE A 98 -23.12 29.90 -25.65
N ILE A 99 -22.03 29.64 -26.40
CA ILE A 99 -21.29 28.40 -26.34
C ILE A 99 -20.34 28.45 -25.15
N PRO A 100 -20.46 27.56 -24.15
CA PRO A 100 -19.54 27.54 -23.01
C PRO A 100 -18.17 27.05 -23.48
N LYS A 101 -17.10 27.46 -22.78
CA LYS A 101 -15.75 26.98 -23.05
C LYS A 101 -15.54 25.52 -22.65
N SER A 102 -16.33 25.05 -21.68
CA SER A 102 -16.35 23.67 -21.21
C SER A 102 -17.72 23.28 -20.68
N VAL A 103 -17.99 21.99 -20.64
CA VAL A 103 -19.16 21.37 -20.03
C VAL A 103 -18.68 20.45 -18.93
N ILE A 104 -19.33 20.48 -17.78
CA ILE A 104 -18.99 19.66 -16.62
C ILE A 104 -20.04 18.59 -16.39
N TRP A 105 -19.59 17.37 -16.13
CA TRP A 105 -20.44 16.29 -15.62
C TRP A 105 -19.90 15.81 -14.26
N ASP A 106 -20.76 15.85 -13.26
CA ASP A 106 -20.51 15.46 -11.87
C ASP A 106 -21.01 14.05 -11.53
N GLY A 107 -21.24 13.22 -12.54
CA GLY A 107 -21.77 11.87 -12.36
C GLY A 107 -23.28 11.78 -12.14
N THR A 108 -24.00 12.91 -12.03
CA THR A 108 -25.45 12.87 -11.83
C THR A 108 -26.21 12.58 -13.14
N MET A 109 -27.29 11.81 -13.03
CA MET A 109 -28.24 11.55 -14.12
C MET A 109 -29.29 12.67 -14.21
N ASP A 110 -30.15 12.63 -15.25
CA ASP A 110 -31.22 13.63 -15.44
C ASP A 110 -32.28 13.62 -14.33
N ASP A 111 -32.45 12.52 -13.62
CA ASP A 111 -33.34 12.38 -12.47
C ASP A 111 -32.70 12.88 -11.15
N GLY A 112 -31.46 13.34 -11.19
CA GLY A 112 -30.71 13.84 -10.05
C GLY A 112 -30.03 12.76 -9.21
N THR A 113 -30.15 11.48 -9.58
CA THR A 113 -29.44 10.39 -8.89
C THR A 113 -28.03 10.21 -9.45
N MET A 114 -27.12 9.64 -8.64
CA MET A 114 -25.78 9.29 -9.09
C MET A 114 -25.82 8.15 -10.09
N ALA A 115 -25.08 8.28 -11.18
CA ALA A 115 -24.90 7.21 -12.17
C ALA A 115 -24.06 6.07 -11.55
N PRO A 116 -24.42 4.79 -11.81
CA PRO A 116 -23.62 3.65 -11.34
C PRO A 116 -22.22 3.62 -11.94
N ASP A 117 -21.30 2.95 -11.27
CA ASP A 117 -19.98 2.65 -11.81
C ASP A 117 -20.08 1.95 -13.17
N GLY A 118 -19.23 2.37 -14.11
CA GLY A 118 -19.26 1.79 -15.45
C GLY A 118 -18.73 2.68 -16.56
N GLU A 119 -18.83 2.16 -17.79
CA GLU A 119 -18.45 2.87 -19.00
C GLU A 119 -19.62 3.70 -19.52
N TYR A 120 -19.35 4.96 -19.84
CA TYR A 120 -20.28 5.92 -20.43
C TYR A 120 -19.71 6.47 -21.72
N PHE A 121 -20.61 6.89 -22.60
CA PHE A 121 -20.30 7.49 -23.90
C PHE A 121 -20.93 8.88 -23.96
N TYR A 122 -20.17 9.85 -24.41
CA TYR A 122 -20.70 11.19 -24.64
C TYR A 122 -20.48 11.66 -26.05
N TYR A 123 -21.35 12.53 -26.50
CA TYR A 123 -21.25 13.27 -27.74
C TYR A 123 -21.90 14.64 -27.60
N ILE A 124 -21.47 15.60 -28.45
CA ILE A 124 -22.02 16.94 -28.47
C ILE A 124 -22.71 17.15 -29.81
N SER A 125 -23.89 17.74 -29.77
CA SER A 125 -24.66 18.13 -30.95
C SER A 125 -24.95 19.62 -30.90
N VAL A 126 -24.82 20.30 -32.03
CA VAL A 126 -25.14 21.72 -32.21
C VAL A 126 -26.05 21.92 -33.40
N LYS A 127 -26.92 22.93 -33.31
CA LYS A 127 -27.88 23.26 -34.34
C LYS A 127 -27.83 24.75 -34.66
N ASP A 128 -27.89 25.08 -35.97
CA ASP A 128 -27.93 26.45 -36.46
C ASP A 128 -29.38 26.98 -36.59
N GLU A 129 -29.52 28.21 -36.99
CA GLU A 129 -30.84 28.86 -37.24
C GLU A 129 -31.62 28.25 -38.40
N SER A 130 -30.96 27.58 -39.33
CA SER A 130 -31.56 26.90 -40.49
C SER A 130 -31.92 25.47 -40.23
N ASP A 131 -31.87 25.04 -38.94
CA ASP A 131 -32.12 23.67 -38.47
C ASP A 131 -31.11 22.61 -38.94
N ASN A 132 -29.92 23.02 -39.44
CA ASN A 132 -28.87 22.07 -39.70
C ASN A 132 -28.24 21.63 -38.36
N GLU A 133 -28.07 20.31 -38.20
CA GLU A 133 -27.47 19.72 -37.00
C GLU A 133 -26.16 19.03 -37.35
N SER A 134 -25.15 19.29 -36.47
CA SER A 134 -23.86 18.61 -36.52
C SER A 134 -23.58 17.93 -35.17
N THR A 135 -23.04 16.72 -35.22
CA THR A 135 -22.79 15.91 -34.04
C THR A 135 -21.37 15.36 -34.09
N THR A 136 -20.68 15.38 -32.94
CA THR A 136 -19.36 14.76 -32.81
C THR A 136 -19.47 13.23 -32.87
N LYS A 137 -18.32 12.54 -33.03
CA LYS A 137 -18.26 11.11 -32.71
C LYS A 137 -18.51 10.90 -31.23
N LYS A 138 -18.85 9.66 -30.86
CA LYS A 138 -18.95 9.25 -29.44
C LYS A 138 -17.57 9.02 -28.86
N TYR A 139 -17.38 9.46 -27.62
CA TYR A 139 -16.16 9.28 -26.84
C TYR A 139 -16.53 8.56 -25.55
N ASN A 140 -15.65 7.73 -25.00
CA ASN A 140 -15.92 6.98 -23.79
C ASN A 140 -15.19 7.57 -22.58
N VAL A 141 -15.85 7.44 -21.42
CA VAL A 141 -15.34 7.78 -20.08
C VAL A 141 -15.78 6.70 -19.10
N PHE A 142 -15.08 6.57 -17.98
CA PHE A 142 -15.39 5.61 -16.94
C PHE A 142 -15.68 6.35 -15.63
N LEU A 143 -16.81 6.06 -15.04
CA LEU A 143 -17.17 6.45 -13.69
C LEU A 143 -16.88 5.27 -12.77
N ASP A 144 -16.13 5.50 -11.69
CA ASP A 144 -15.74 4.46 -10.74
C ASP A 144 -15.60 5.10 -9.36
N ASN A 145 -16.55 4.81 -8.48
CA ASN A 145 -16.57 5.24 -7.08
C ASN A 145 -16.11 4.15 -6.11
N THR A 146 -15.72 2.99 -6.65
CA THR A 146 -15.38 1.82 -5.85
C THR A 146 -13.91 1.83 -5.52
N ALA A 147 -13.57 2.01 -4.24
CA ALA A 147 -12.17 1.95 -3.80
C ALA A 147 -11.57 0.54 -3.97
N PRO A 148 -10.27 0.43 -4.26
CA PRO A 148 -9.57 -0.84 -4.35
C PRO A 148 -9.69 -1.68 -3.06
N GLU A 149 -9.88 -2.99 -3.21
CA GLU A 149 -9.96 -3.93 -2.09
C GLU A 149 -8.66 -4.72 -1.93
N SER A 150 -8.22 -4.86 -0.68
CA SER A 150 -7.04 -5.66 -0.35
C SER A 150 -7.17 -6.37 0.98
N SER A 151 -6.33 -7.38 1.17
CA SER A 151 -6.11 -8.02 2.46
C SER A 151 -4.64 -8.30 2.68
N VAL A 152 -4.21 -8.22 3.94
CA VAL A 152 -2.87 -8.59 4.41
C VAL A 152 -3.05 -9.59 5.56
N THR A 153 -2.39 -10.74 5.47
CA THR A 153 -2.42 -11.73 6.54
C THR A 153 -1.52 -11.27 7.68
N VAL A 154 -2.09 -11.07 8.86
CA VAL A 154 -1.33 -10.65 10.05
C VAL A 154 -0.88 -11.88 10.83
N PRO A 155 0.44 -12.17 10.91
CA PRO A 155 0.96 -13.23 11.76
C PRO A 155 0.85 -12.84 13.24
N THR A 156 0.98 -13.81 14.14
CA THR A 156 0.85 -13.60 15.59
C THR A 156 2.05 -14.15 16.35
N GLY A 157 2.34 -13.56 17.52
CA GLY A 157 3.36 -14.05 18.43
C GLY A 157 4.76 -14.11 17.83
N GLU A 158 5.39 -15.28 17.93
CA GLU A 158 6.78 -15.51 17.45
C GLU A 158 6.94 -15.41 15.92
N ASP A 159 5.84 -15.50 15.17
CA ASP A 159 5.88 -15.33 13.72
C ASP A 159 6.07 -13.87 13.29
N LEU A 160 5.99 -12.92 14.22
CA LEU A 160 6.37 -11.52 14.00
C LEU A 160 7.87 -11.25 14.12
N VAL A 161 8.65 -12.23 14.60
CA VAL A 161 10.09 -12.09 14.83
C VAL A 161 10.86 -12.79 13.71
N PHE A 162 11.82 -12.08 13.13
CA PHE A 162 12.74 -12.64 12.16
C PHE A 162 14.13 -11.99 12.28
N GLY A 163 15.14 -12.59 11.63
CA GLY A 163 16.50 -12.12 11.67
C GLY A 163 17.47 -13.10 11.00
N GLU A 164 18.55 -13.46 11.65
CA GLU A 164 19.53 -14.42 11.12
C GLU A 164 19.06 -15.88 11.30
N GLY A 165 19.55 -16.79 10.48
CA GLY A 165 19.31 -18.24 10.62
C GLY A 165 18.01 -18.72 10.00
N ALA A 166 17.28 -19.58 10.68
CA ALA A 166 16.09 -20.24 10.15
C ALA A 166 14.91 -19.29 9.85
N LYS A 167 14.90 -18.14 10.49
CA LYS A 167 13.89 -17.07 10.25
C LYS A 167 14.55 -15.85 9.58
N ALA A 168 15.41 -16.06 8.58
CA ALA A 168 16.14 -14.98 7.92
C ALA A 168 15.26 -14.02 7.08
N VAL A 169 14.01 -14.39 6.81
CA VAL A 169 13.08 -13.57 6.03
C VAL A 169 11.70 -13.53 6.69
N PHE A 170 11.05 -12.38 6.59
CA PHE A 170 9.67 -12.19 7.00
C PHE A 170 8.75 -12.31 5.79
N GLN A 171 7.80 -13.24 5.85
CA GLN A 171 6.86 -13.50 4.75
C GLN A 171 5.65 -12.58 4.85
N ILE A 172 5.43 -11.74 3.85
CA ILE A 172 4.24 -10.90 3.73
C ILE A 172 3.30 -11.53 2.71
N LYS A 173 2.15 -12.02 3.22
CA LYS A 173 1.08 -12.61 2.40
C LYS A 173 -0.04 -11.60 2.25
N GLN A 174 -0.37 -11.28 1.01
CA GLN A 174 -1.35 -10.25 0.68
C GLN A 174 -2.10 -10.56 -0.61
N THR A 175 -3.28 -9.97 -0.75
CA THR A 175 -4.08 -10.04 -1.97
C THR A 175 -4.73 -8.70 -2.22
N GLY A 176 -5.14 -8.45 -3.47
CA GLY A 176 -5.89 -7.26 -3.86
C GLY A 176 -6.44 -7.40 -5.28
N SER A 177 -7.30 -6.47 -5.66
CA SER A 177 -7.77 -6.28 -7.04
C SER A 177 -6.62 -5.85 -7.96
N LYS A 178 -6.85 -5.90 -9.27
CA LYS A 178 -5.90 -5.36 -10.25
C LYS A 178 -6.14 -3.88 -10.43
N GLU A 179 -5.24 -3.05 -9.88
CA GLU A 179 -5.38 -1.60 -9.88
C GLU A 179 -4.27 -0.89 -10.66
N LYS A 180 -4.41 0.42 -10.81
CA LYS A 180 -3.40 1.28 -11.40
C LYS A 180 -2.08 1.18 -10.64
N LYS A 181 -2.16 1.18 -9.29
CA LYS A 181 -0.97 1.10 -8.44
C LYS A 181 -1.31 0.53 -7.07
N TRP A 182 -0.47 -0.36 -6.60
CA TRP A 182 -0.34 -0.73 -5.21
C TRP A 182 1.02 -0.29 -4.69
N THR A 183 1.05 0.23 -3.48
CA THR A 183 2.28 0.60 -2.77
C THR A 183 2.32 -0.10 -1.44
N GLY A 184 3.37 -0.91 -1.23
CA GLY A 184 3.72 -1.49 0.05
C GLY A 184 4.86 -0.70 0.68
N LYS A 185 4.74 -0.28 1.94
CA LYS A 185 5.76 0.46 2.65
C LYS A 185 6.13 -0.23 3.93
N ILE A 186 7.44 -0.38 4.17
CA ILE A 186 7.97 -0.78 5.46
C ILE A 186 8.53 0.46 6.12
N THR A 187 8.10 0.71 7.36
CA THR A 187 8.55 1.85 8.17
C THR A 187 9.15 1.37 9.47
N ASP A 188 10.08 2.13 10.03
CA ASP A 188 10.56 1.93 11.38
C ASP A 188 9.50 2.38 12.42
N ARG A 189 9.86 2.31 13.70
CA ARG A 189 9.00 2.69 14.82
C ARG A 189 8.58 4.16 14.78
N ASP A 190 9.43 5.03 14.24
CA ASP A 190 9.20 6.48 14.18
C ASP A 190 8.46 6.90 12.91
N GLY A 191 8.08 5.92 12.06
CA GLY A 191 7.36 6.14 10.82
C GLY A 191 8.24 6.50 9.62
N LYS A 192 9.58 6.43 9.75
CA LYS A 192 10.49 6.64 8.64
C LYS A 192 10.42 5.45 7.68
N GLU A 193 10.22 5.73 6.41
CA GLU A 193 10.23 4.71 5.35
C GLU A 193 11.61 4.09 5.21
N VAL A 194 11.70 2.77 5.22
CA VAL A 194 12.92 2.01 5.03
C VAL A 194 12.88 1.20 3.73
N ARG A 195 11.70 0.74 3.32
CA ARG A 195 11.54 0.02 2.05
C ARG A 195 10.20 0.31 1.41
N THR A 196 10.20 0.50 0.08
CA THR A 196 9.01 0.74 -0.72
C THR A 196 8.93 -0.26 -1.87
N LEU A 197 7.75 -0.87 -2.03
CA LEU A 197 7.44 -1.79 -3.12
C LEU A 197 6.26 -1.24 -3.92
N ASN A 198 6.32 -1.37 -5.24
CA ASN A 198 5.25 -0.92 -6.12
C ASN A 198 4.82 -2.06 -7.05
N TRP A 199 3.51 -2.14 -7.29
CA TRP A 199 2.90 -3.03 -8.27
C TRP A 199 1.97 -2.20 -9.15
N ASP A 200 2.50 -1.77 -10.30
CA ASP A 200 1.80 -0.91 -11.25
C ASP A 200 0.97 -1.74 -12.23
N ASP A 201 -0.27 -1.33 -12.48
CA ASP A 201 -1.24 -2.00 -13.35
C ASP A 201 -1.41 -3.51 -13.03
N ASN A 202 -1.25 -3.87 -11.75
CA ASN A 202 -1.24 -5.27 -11.30
C ASN A 202 -1.91 -5.44 -9.93
N LYS A 203 -1.97 -6.71 -9.47
CA LYS A 203 -2.32 -7.08 -8.10
C LYS A 203 -1.08 -7.01 -7.20
N PRO A 204 -1.23 -6.71 -5.90
CA PRO A 204 -0.11 -6.75 -4.97
C PRO A 204 0.36 -8.20 -4.79
N ALA A 205 1.62 -8.48 -5.07
CA ALA A 205 2.18 -9.81 -4.91
C ALA A 205 2.66 -10.05 -3.47
N ASN A 206 2.61 -11.31 -3.03
CA ASN A 206 3.33 -11.72 -1.82
C ASN A 206 4.81 -11.47 -1.98
N PHE A 207 5.50 -11.13 -0.90
CA PHE A 207 6.95 -10.97 -0.92
C PHE A 207 7.60 -11.37 0.39
N SER A 208 8.93 -11.52 0.37
CA SER A 208 9.74 -11.82 1.54
C SER A 208 10.62 -10.61 1.83
N TRP A 209 10.57 -10.11 3.07
CA TRP A 209 11.48 -9.08 3.53
C TRP A 209 12.63 -9.71 4.33
N ASP A 210 13.84 -9.40 3.92
CA ASP A 210 15.10 -9.91 4.47
C ASP A 210 15.78 -8.93 5.46
N GLY A 211 15.07 -7.89 5.86
CA GLY A 211 15.64 -6.85 6.74
C GLY A 211 16.51 -5.84 6.00
N THR A 212 16.44 -5.75 4.67
CA THR A 212 17.16 -4.71 3.91
C THR A 212 16.26 -3.53 3.58
N ASP A 213 16.88 -2.35 3.46
CA ASP A 213 16.26 -1.13 2.95
C ASP A 213 16.26 -1.09 1.40
N ASP A 214 15.79 0.02 0.81
CA ASP A 214 15.76 0.23 -0.63
C ASP A 214 17.14 0.27 -1.28
N THR A 215 18.22 0.50 -0.50
CA THR A 215 19.60 0.47 -0.99
C THR A 215 20.25 -0.91 -0.90
N GLY A 216 19.56 -1.88 -0.29
CA GLY A 216 20.06 -3.23 -0.03
C GLY A 216 20.91 -3.33 1.24
N MET A 217 20.96 -2.28 2.06
CA MET A 217 21.64 -2.33 3.36
C MET A 217 20.71 -2.91 4.43
N ILE A 218 21.30 -3.70 5.35
CA ILE A 218 20.56 -4.26 6.49
C ILE A 218 20.15 -3.11 7.42
N VAL A 219 18.86 -3.08 7.78
CA VAL A 219 18.31 -2.11 8.72
C VAL A 219 18.76 -2.46 10.15
N PRO A 220 18.80 -1.50 11.08
CA PRO A 220 19.08 -1.78 12.49
C PRO A 220 18.07 -2.75 13.11
N ASP A 221 18.50 -3.53 14.10
CA ASP A 221 17.59 -4.31 14.95
C ASP A 221 16.51 -3.38 15.52
N GLY A 222 15.23 -3.78 15.40
CA GLY A 222 14.15 -2.91 15.80
C GLY A 222 12.74 -3.43 15.50
N VAL A 223 11.79 -2.53 15.68
CA VAL A 223 10.38 -2.77 15.40
C VAL A 223 9.99 -2.02 14.13
N TYR A 224 9.36 -2.72 13.22
CA TYR A 224 8.94 -2.23 11.91
C TYR A 224 7.45 -2.45 11.69
N ASN A 225 6.89 -1.70 10.77
CA ASN A 225 5.51 -1.86 10.35
C ASN A 225 5.47 -1.98 8.84
N TYR A 226 4.52 -2.73 8.33
CA TYR A 226 4.21 -2.81 6.92
C TYR A 226 2.81 -2.26 6.66
N VAL A 227 2.65 -1.48 5.58
CA VAL A 227 1.37 -0.93 5.13
C VAL A 227 1.23 -1.15 3.63
N LEU A 228 0.04 -1.57 3.20
CA LEU A 228 -0.36 -1.69 1.80
C LEU A 228 -1.48 -0.70 1.50
N ILE A 229 -1.31 0.09 0.43
CA ILE A 229 -2.28 1.08 -0.07
C ILE A 229 -2.40 0.92 -1.58
N GLY A 230 -3.62 0.93 -2.10
CA GLY A 230 -3.93 0.89 -3.53
C GLY A 230 -4.55 2.17 -4.03
N GLU A 231 -4.27 2.53 -5.28
CA GLU A 231 -4.91 3.61 -6.02
C GLU A 231 -5.38 3.07 -7.37
N ASP A 232 -6.66 3.28 -7.70
CA ASP A 232 -7.22 2.91 -9.00
C ASP A 232 -7.00 4.01 -10.06
N ARG A 233 -7.57 3.81 -11.24
CA ARG A 233 -7.47 4.80 -12.34
C ARG A 233 -8.37 6.00 -12.16
N ALA A 234 -9.44 5.88 -11.38
CA ALA A 234 -10.34 6.98 -11.06
C ALA A 234 -9.82 7.87 -9.93
N GLY A 235 -8.80 7.41 -9.19
CA GLY A 235 -8.17 8.12 -8.09
C GLY A 235 -8.67 7.68 -6.72
N ASN A 236 -9.54 6.64 -6.65
CA ASN A 236 -9.96 6.10 -5.37
C ASN A 236 -8.79 5.41 -4.67
N VAL A 237 -8.69 5.59 -3.36
CA VAL A 237 -7.64 5.02 -2.53
C VAL A 237 -8.24 3.96 -1.60
N SER A 238 -7.57 2.81 -1.51
CA SER A 238 -7.99 1.72 -0.61
C SER A 238 -7.88 2.10 0.86
N GLU A 239 -8.57 1.36 1.72
CA GLU A 239 -8.21 1.35 3.14
C GLU A 239 -6.78 0.83 3.32
N GLU A 240 -6.09 1.38 4.32
CA GLU A 240 -4.78 0.86 4.72
C GLU A 240 -4.91 -0.53 5.33
N ARG A 241 -4.13 -1.48 4.81
CA ARG A 241 -3.98 -2.82 5.36
C ARG A 241 -2.52 -3.05 5.69
N GLY A 242 -2.21 -3.72 6.81
CA GLY A 242 -0.80 -3.88 7.15
C GLY A 242 -0.54 -4.80 8.33
N ILE A 243 0.74 -4.89 8.69
CA ILE A 243 1.26 -5.67 9.82
C ILE A 243 2.03 -4.70 10.71
N LYS A 244 1.69 -4.69 11.98
CA LYS A 244 2.39 -3.89 12.99
C LYS A 244 3.28 -4.76 13.86
N ASN A 245 4.33 -4.13 14.44
CA ASN A 245 5.23 -4.76 15.39
C ASN A 245 6.02 -5.96 14.81
N ILE A 246 6.45 -5.87 13.56
CA ILE A 246 7.43 -6.81 12.99
C ILE A 246 8.75 -6.57 13.69
N ILE A 247 9.32 -7.58 14.32
CA ILE A 247 10.59 -7.47 15.05
C ILE A 247 11.69 -8.05 14.18
N PHE A 248 12.61 -7.19 13.76
CA PHE A 248 13.85 -7.60 13.10
C PHE A 248 14.97 -7.64 14.14
N SER A 249 15.69 -8.76 14.18
CA SER A 249 16.87 -8.92 15.04
C SER A 249 17.87 -9.87 14.40
N ALA A 250 18.94 -9.31 13.91
CA ALA A 250 20.09 -10.01 13.34
C ALA A 250 21.30 -10.01 14.28
N GLU A 251 21.31 -9.15 15.29
CA GLU A 251 22.40 -9.05 16.23
C GLU A 251 22.43 -10.28 17.15
N LYS A 252 23.57 -10.97 17.18
CA LYS A 252 23.78 -12.12 18.07
C LYS A 252 23.85 -11.66 19.51
N PRO A 253 23.28 -12.42 20.47
CA PRO A 253 23.49 -12.11 21.89
C PRO A 253 24.99 -12.11 22.22
N ALA A 254 25.47 -11.02 22.78
CA ALA A 254 26.82 -10.99 23.32
C ALA A 254 26.87 -11.85 24.61
N THR A 255 27.91 -12.64 24.76
CA THR A 255 28.11 -13.45 25.95
C THR A 255 29.51 -13.29 26.43
N ASN A 256 29.70 -13.16 27.74
CA ASN A 256 30.99 -13.14 28.37
C ASN A 256 30.96 -14.04 29.60
N ILE A 257 32.00 -14.86 29.77
CA ILE A 257 32.23 -15.66 30.98
C ILE A 257 33.65 -15.45 31.43
N SER A 258 33.81 -15.20 32.70
CA SER A 258 35.13 -15.05 33.32
C SER A 258 35.22 -15.78 34.67
N ILE A 259 36.44 -16.18 35.04
CA ILE A 259 36.68 -16.82 36.34
C ILE A 259 36.88 -15.71 37.38
N ASN A 260 36.06 -15.73 38.43
CA ASN A 260 36.20 -14.85 39.56
C ASN A 260 37.21 -15.42 40.55
N GLY A 261 38.41 -14.86 40.54
CA GLY A 261 39.49 -15.26 41.44
C GLY A 261 40.49 -16.25 40.85
N THR A 262 40.72 -17.36 41.54
CA THR A 262 41.73 -18.35 41.11
C THR A 262 41.21 -19.37 40.12
N LYS A 263 42.05 -19.74 39.15
CA LYS A 263 41.80 -20.81 38.19
C LYS A 263 42.02 -22.23 38.77
N TYR A 264 42.54 -22.33 39.98
CA TYR A 264 42.87 -23.60 40.62
C TYR A 264 42.02 -23.78 41.87
N PHE A 265 41.49 -24.95 42.06
CA PHE A 265 40.75 -25.32 43.26
C PHE A 265 40.94 -26.81 43.56
N SER A 266 40.65 -27.22 44.78
CA SER A 266 40.73 -28.59 45.23
C SER A 266 39.56 -28.94 46.08
N VAL A 267 38.97 -30.11 45.84
CA VAL A 267 37.85 -30.65 46.64
C VAL A 267 38.33 -31.40 47.91
N ALA A 268 39.63 -31.39 48.20
CA ALA A 268 40.15 -31.97 49.41
C ALA A 268 39.58 -31.25 50.65
N SER A 269 39.26 -32.02 51.72
CA SER A 269 38.56 -31.57 52.91
C SER A 269 39.20 -30.43 53.72
N LYS A 270 40.43 -30.05 53.40
CA LYS A 270 41.16 -28.97 54.06
C LYS A 270 41.44 -27.77 53.13
N SER A 271 40.87 -27.78 51.90
CA SER A 271 41.06 -26.69 50.99
C SER A 271 40.11 -25.53 51.27
N GLU A 272 40.62 -24.32 51.34
CA GLU A 272 39.79 -23.10 51.40
C GLU A 272 39.07 -22.79 50.06
N LYS A 273 39.52 -23.40 48.96
CA LYS A 273 39.03 -23.18 47.60
C LYS A 273 38.49 -24.50 47.04
N THR A 274 37.27 -24.81 47.38
CA THR A 274 36.61 -26.08 46.99
C THR A 274 35.76 -25.98 45.74
N LYS A 275 35.66 -24.77 45.13
CA LYS A 275 34.86 -24.51 43.93
C LYS A 275 35.50 -23.40 43.08
N ILE A 276 35.17 -23.36 41.82
CA ILE A 276 35.41 -22.23 40.93
C ILE A 276 34.11 -21.46 40.78
N VAL A 277 34.23 -20.15 40.75
CA VAL A 277 33.16 -19.20 40.54
C VAL A 277 33.33 -18.56 39.17
N PHE A 278 32.32 -18.69 38.32
CA PHE A 278 32.26 -18.02 37.05
C PHE A 278 31.32 -16.83 37.14
N ASP A 279 31.79 -15.64 36.75
CA ASP A 279 30.96 -14.51 36.46
C ASP A 279 30.45 -14.65 35.02
N VAL A 280 29.13 -14.64 34.87
CA VAL A 280 28.44 -14.79 33.60
C VAL A 280 27.74 -13.49 33.27
N ASP A 281 28.14 -12.86 32.19
CA ASP A 281 27.52 -11.65 31.66
C ASP A 281 26.88 -11.93 30.30
N ILE A 282 25.56 -12.00 30.30
CA ILE A 282 24.75 -12.12 29.08
C ILE A 282 23.87 -10.89 29.06
N PRO A 283 24.27 -9.81 28.35
CA PRO A 283 23.50 -8.58 28.27
C PRO A 283 22.09 -8.88 27.73
N GLN A 284 21.09 -8.30 28.34
CA GLN A 284 19.73 -8.38 27.80
C GLN A 284 19.69 -7.67 26.47
N PRO A 285 19.04 -8.26 25.44
CA PRO A 285 18.89 -7.61 24.16
C PRO A 285 18.22 -6.24 24.32
N LYS A 286 18.74 -5.22 23.65
CA LYS A 286 18.22 -3.84 23.71
C LYS A 286 16.82 -3.71 23.12
N ASN A 287 16.39 -4.69 22.33
CA ASN A 287 15.11 -4.74 21.66
C ASN A 287 14.19 -5.79 22.30
N ALA A 288 12.95 -5.91 21.84
CA ALA A 288 11.94 -6.83 22.38
C ALA A 288 12.31 -8.33 22.30
N ASN A 289 13.47 -8.67 21.80
CA ASN A 289 14.00 -10.03 21.75
C ASN A 289 14.27 -10.54 23.16
N LYS A 290 13.74 -11.70 23.45
CA LYS A 290 13.99 -12.40 24.71
C LYS A 290 14.99 -13.52 24.46
N LEU A 291 15.91 -13.71 25.38
CA LEU A 291 16.67 -14.96 25.43
C LEU A 291 15.71 -16.13 25.58
N VAL A 292 15.72 -17.04 24.63
CA VAL A 292 14.84 -18.22 24.61
C VAL A 292 15.51 -19.37 25.34
N ASP A 293 16.83 -19.47 25.22
CA ASP A 293 17.64 -20.51 25.86
C ASP A 293 19.03 -20.00 26.18
N TRP A 294 19.66 -20.64 27.16
CA TRP A 294 21.03 -20.37 27.56
C TRP A 294 21.69 -21.61 28.13
N SER A 295 22.97 -21.78 27.95
CA SER A 295 23.75 -22.82 28.60
C SER A 295 25.18 -22.39 28.88
N VAL A 296 25.71 -22.90 30.00
CA VAL A 296 27.15 -22.88 30.29
C VAL A 296 27.59 -24.31 30.43
N VAL A 297 28.58 -24.72 29.65
CA VAL A 297 29.04 -26.11 29.56
C VAL A 297 30.49 -26.18 30.05
N ILE A 298 30.71 -26.95 31.11
CA ILE A 298 32.05 -27.32 31.51
C ILE A 298 32.47 -28.58 30.75
N SER A 299 33.62 -28.52 30.09
CA SER A 299 34.12 -29.61 29.25
C SER A 299 35.59 -29.91 29.56
N GLN A 300 36.03 -31.10 29.21
CA GLN A 300 37.42 -31.53 29.21
C GLN A 300 37.81 -31.97 27.79
N LYS A 301 39.04 -31.75 27.35
CA LYS A 301 39.54 -32.30 26.10
C LYS A 301 39.94 -33.76 26.30
N ASP A 302 39.50 -34.64 25.42
CA ASP A 302 39.96 -36.01 25.33
C ASP A 302 41.38 -36.06 24.71
N ASN A 303 41.99 -37.25 24.68
CA ASN A 303 43.30 -37.47 24.09
C ASN A 303 43.41 -37.15 22.59
N ALA A 304 42.25 -37.03 21.89
CA ALA A 304 42.17 -36.66 20.48
C ALA A 304 41.91 -35.15 20.33
N GLY A 305 41.73 -34.39 21.42
CA GLY A 305 41.48 -32.97 21.41
C GLY A 305 39.99 -32.58 21.33
N ASN A 306 39.05 -33.55 21.32
CA ASN A 306 37.61 -33.30 21.26
C ASN A 306 37.11 -32.88 22.64
N ALA A 307 36.14 -31.96 22.68
CA ALA A 307 35.49 -31.55 23.91
C ALA A 307 34.52 -32.63 24.40
N LYS A 308 34.75 -33.11 25.61
CA LYS A 308 33.86 -34.01 26.36
C LYS A 308 33.10 -33.17 27.38
N THR A 309 31.78 -33.09 27.29
CA THR A 309 30.93 -32.41 28.28
C THR A 309 31.03 -33.12 29.65
N ILE A 310 31.22 -32.32 30.70
CA ILE A 310 31.29 -32.76 32.09
C ILE A 310 30.06 -32.28 32.85
N ARG A 311 29.77 -30.99 32.78
CA ARG A 311 28.65 -30.37 33.49
C ARG A 311 27.96 -29.35 32.61
N THR A 312 26.61 -29.37 32.65
CA THR A 312 25.79 -28.39 31.91
C THR A 312 24.90 -27.60 32.88
N TYR A 313 25.02 -26.31 32.81
CA TYR A 313 24.12 -25.37 33.48
C TYR A 313 23.22 -24.73 32.44
N ASN A 314 21.91 -24.80 32.60
CA ASN A 314 20.89 -24.20 31.73
C ASN A 314 19.61 -23.94 32.51
N ALA A 315 18.59 -23.44 31.85
CA ALA A 315 17.28 -23.16 32.46
C ALA A 315 16.71 -24.41 33.16
N LYS A 316 16.85 -25.60 32.56
CA LYS A 316 16.33 -26.87 33.07
C LYS A 316 17.10 -27.35 34.30
N THR A 317 18.42 -27.27 34.32
CA THR A 317 19.26 -27.75 35.44
C THR A 317 19.31 -26.78 36.61
N THR A 318 19.11 -25.47 36.35
CA THR A 318 19.19 -24.42 37.39
C THR A 318 17.81 -23.96 37.88
N GLY A 319 16.74 -24.27 37.13
CA GLY A 319 15.37 -23.76 37.38
C GLY A 319 15.23 -22.26 37.07
N LYS A 320 16.22 -21.63 36.40
CA LYS A 320 16.23 -20.21 36.09
C LYS A 320 16.12 -20.00 34.58
N THR A 321 15.09 -19.31 34.14
CA THR A 321 14.89 -18.95 32.74
C THR A 321 15.88 -17.87 32.24
N VAL A 322 16.39 -17.05 33.14
CA VAL A 322 17.43 -16.05 32.88
C VAL A 322 18.75 -16.59 33.43
N PRO A 323 19.88 -16.48 32.68
CA PRO A 323 21.21 -16.87 33.18
C PRO A 323 21.50 -16.19 34.51
N PRO A 324 21.99 -16.92 35.53
CA PRO A 324 22.46 -16.29 36.74
C PRO A 324 23.77 -15.54 36.45
N SER A 325 23.99 -14.41 37.11
CA SER A 325 25.26 -13.65 36.99
C SER A 325 26.45 -14.40 37.53
N VAL A 326 26.23 -15.45 38.35
CA VAL A 326 27.29 -16.26 38.97
C VAL A 326 26.91 -17.74 38.85
N ILE A 327 27.88 -18.56 38.41
CA ILE A 327 27.78 -20.03 38.41
C ILE A 327 28.97 -20.59 39.23
N GLU A 328 28.63 -21.47 40.17
CA GLU A 328 29.63 -22.18 40.96
C GLU A 328 29.81 -23.61 40.44
N PHE A 329 31.08 -24.01 40.23
CA PHE A 329 31.43 -25.37 39.82
C PHE A 329 32.17 -26.06 40.96
N ASP A 330 31.59 -27.13 41.50
CA ASP A 330 32.03 -27.90 42.67
C ASP A 330 32.77 -29.20 42.30
N ALA A 331 33.35 -29.29 41.10
CA ALA A 331 34.04 -30.47 40.54
C ALA A 331 33.15 -31.72 40.43
N LYS A 332 31.85 -31.54 40.24
CA LYS A 332 30.94 -32.67 39.96
C LYS A 332 30.41 -32.66 38.55
N ASP A 333 30.28 -33.83 37.97
CA ASP A 333 29.64 -34.03 36.67
C ASP A 333 28.12 -33.84 36.78
N ASP A 334 27.42 -34.02 35.65
CA ASP A 334 25.94 -33.93 35.60
C ASP A 334 25.25 -35.03 36.42
N ASN A 335 25.95 -36.14 36.79
CA ASN A 335 25.44 -37.21 37.65
C ASN A 335 25.77 -36.97 39.11
N GLY A 336 26.43 -35.89 39.45
CA GLY A 336 26.86 -35.56 40.83
C GLY A 336 28.11 -36.28 41.28
N SER A 337 28.82 -37.01 40.40
CA SER A 337 30.08 -37.69 40.71
C SER A 337 31.27 -36.72 40.61
N LEU A 338 32.22 -36.89 41.55
CA LEU A 338 33.46 -36.13 41.49
C LEU A 338 34.24 -36.44 40.23
N ILE A 339 34.73 -35.39 39.56
CA ILE A 339 35.55 -35.52 38.36
C ILE A 339 37.03 -35.78 38.72
N ALA A 340 37.79 -36.34 37.76
CA ALA A 340 39.20 -36.55 37.95
C ALA A 340 40.00 -35.26 38.00
N GLU A 341 41.23 -35.29 38.53
CA GLU A 341 42.14 -34.16 38.40
C GLU A 341 42.47 -33.88 36.93
N GLY A 342 42.52 -32.63 36.54
CA GLY A 342 42.78 -32.25 35.18
C GLY A 342 42.44 -30.82 34.84
N GLU A 343 42.56 -30.46 33.55
CA GLU A 343 42.24 -29.17 32.99
C GLU A 343 40.82 -29.21 32.38
N TYR A 344 40.00 -28.21 32.72
CA TYR A 344 38.63 -28.08 32.28
C TYR A 344 38.40 -26.70 31.66
N PHE A 345 37.44 -26.59 30.76
CA PHE A 345 37.07 -25.39 30.02
C PHE A 345 35.57 -25.09 30.23
N ALA A 346 35.22 -23.79 30.30
CA ALA A 346 33.86 -23.33 30.34
C ALA A 346 33.55 -22.47 29.11
#